data_1eb6d23272e52f6621bd7d0e2a315857
#
_entry.id   1eb6d23272e52f6621bd7d0e2a315857
#
_cell.length_a   1.000
_cell.length_b   1.000
_cell.length_c   1.000
_cell.angle_alpha   90.00
_cell.angle_beta   90.00
_cell.angle_gamma   90.00
#
_symmetry.space_group_name_H-M   'P 1'
#
loop_
_entity.id
_entity.type
_entity.pdbx_description
1 polymer ?
#
loop_
_entity_poly.entity_id
_entity_poly.type
_entity_poly.pdbx_seq_one_letter_code
_entity_poly.pdbx_strand_id
1 'polypeptide(L)'
;MRLSRFLLPVLKETPSEAQIVSHRLMLRAGMIRQEAAGIYAWLPLGFRVLKKIEQIVREEMDRAGAVEMLMPTLQLADLWRESGRYDAYGPEMLRITDRHERELLYGPTNEEMITEIFRAYVKSYKQLPLNLYHIQWKFRDEQRPRFGVMRGREFLMKDAYSFDLDEAGARRSYQRMFVAYLRTFARMGITAIPMRAETGPIGGDLSHEFIVLAETGESTVYCDKRVLDLPIPDENVDYQGDLTPIVEEWGGRYYAATEDVHDAALFEKTPEDQRLQTRGIEVGQVFYFGEKYSAAMRANVSNPDGVERPVHGGSYGVGVSRLLGAIIEASHDEAGIIWPDSVAPFGVGLINLRPGDADVDLACETAYAQLSAAGLDPLYDDTDERPGGKFAKMDLIGLPWQLVIGPKGLKDGMVELKRRATGEKRTLPMAEALAELTRL
;
A
#
# COMPACT_ATOMS: atom_id res chain seq x y z
N MET A 1 13.60 12.30 -15.88
CA MET A 1 12.54 13.35 -16.07
C MET A 1 13.11 14.72 -15.78
N ARG A 2 12.69 15.77 -16.53
CA ARG A 2 13.09 17.17 -16.25
C ARG A 2 11.97 17.89 -15.51
N LEU A 3 12.34 18.66 -14.49
CA LEU A 3 11.35 19.36 -13.66
C LEU A 3 10.65 20.48 -14.46
N SER A 4 11.33 21.14 -15.40
CA SER A 4 10.71 22.13 -16.30
C SER A 4 9.57 21.57 -17.17
N ARG A 5 9.45 20.26 -17.28
CA ARG A 5 8.41 19.54 -18.06
C ARG A 5 7.55 18.62 -17.20
N PHE A 6 7.66 18.73 -15.89
CA PHE A 6 6.92 17.87 -14.94
C PHE A 6 5.97 18.72 -14.12
N LEU A 7 4.67 18.39 -14.14
CA LEU A 7 3.68 19.08 -13.33
C LEU A 7 3.92 18.75 -11.86
N LEU A 8 4.55 19.67 -11.13
CA LEU A 8 4.82 19.57 -9.69
C LEU A 8 4.37 20.85 -8.97
N PRO A 9 3.09 20.98 -8.63
CA PRO A 9 2.55 22.18 -7.98
C PRO A 9 2.81 22.17 -6.46
N VAL A 10 4.06 22.44 -6.07
CA VAL A 10 4.49 22.52 -4.68
C VAL A 10 3.86 23.73 -4.00
N LEU A 11 3.29 23.53 -2.81
CA LEU A 11 2.72 24.61 -2.00
C LEU A 11 3.70 25.02 -0.89
N LYS A 12 3.86 26.32 -0.69
CA LYS A 12 4.70 26.89 0.39
C LYS A 12 4.01 26.73 1.74
N GLU A 13 2.71 26.96 1.78
CA GLU A 13 1.91 26.92 2.99
C GLU A 13 1.12 25.61 3.09
N THR A 14 0.81 25.21 4.31
CA THR A 14 -0.02 24.06 4.59
C THR A 14 -1.49 24.45 4.43
N PRO A 15 -2.26 23.73 3.61
CA PRO A 15 -3.71 23.93 3.56
C PRO A 15 -4.38 23.70 4.91
N SER A 16 -5.33 24.57 5.28
CA SER A 16 -5.97 24.57 6.59
C SER A 16 -6.77 23.30 6.90
N GLU A 17 -7.24 22.60 5.88
CA GLU A 17 -7.98 21.35 5.98
C GLU A 17 -7.11 20.14 6.31
N ALA A 18 -5.81 20.24 6.13
CA ALA A 18 -4.88 19.14 6.35
C ALA A 18 -4.46 19.00 7.82
N GLN A 19 -5.02 18.03 8.52
CA GLN A 19 -4.82 17.84 9.96
C GLN A 19 -3.61 16.96 10.29
N ILE A 20 -3.40 15.85 9.57
CA ILE A 20 -2.31 14.91 9.81
C ILE A 20 -1.13 15.16 8.88
N VAL A 21 0.03 14.61 9.23
CA VAL A 21 1.30 14.88 8.53
C VAL A 21 1.25 14.40 7.10
N SER A 22 0.78 13.17 6.84
CA SER A 22 0.69 12.63 5.48
C SER A 22 -0.19 13.49 4.58
N HIS A 23 -1.36 13.91 5.05
CA HIS A 23 -2.25 14.77 4.27
C HIS A 23 -1.59 16.12 3.94
N ARG A 24 -0.94 16.76 4.96
CA ARG A 24 -0.21 18.01 4.75
C ARG A 24 0.91 17.88 3.73
N LEU A 25 1.75 16.85 3.87
CA LEU A 25 2.89 16.65 3.00
C LEU A 25 2.47 16.26 1.58
N MET A 26 1.44 15.43 1.41
CA MET A 26 0.92 15.06 0.09
C MET A 26 0.38 16.27 -0.68
N LEU A 27 -0.37 17.15 -0.02
CA LEU A 27 -0.87 18.39 -0.64
C LEU A 27 0.28 19.35 -0.94
N ARG A 28 1.19 19.58 0.01
CA ARG A 28 2.32 20.49 -0.17
C ARG A 28 3.29 20.03 -1.25
N ALA A 29 3.57 18.72 -1.31
CA ALA A 29 4.44 18.14 -2.32
C ALA A 29 3.78 18.02 -3.71
N GLY A 30 2.54 18.47 -3.88
CA GLY A 30 1.83 18.38 -5.15
C GLY A 30 1.60 16.94 -5.61
N MET A 31 1.28 16.03 -4.69
CA MET A 31 1.03 14.62 -4.98
C MET A 31 -0.44 14.33 -5.26
N ILE A 32 -1.33 15.06 -4.58
CA ILE A 32 -2.78 14.95 -4.71
C ILE A 32 -3.43 16.33 -4.75
N ARG A 33 -4.65 16.37 -5.27
CA ARG A 33 -5.54 17.51 -5.21
C ARG A 33 -6.93 17.04 -4.78
N GLN A 34 -7.52 17.70 -3.79
CA GLN A 34 -8.89 17.39 -3.39
C GLN A 34 -9.88 17.94 -4.40
N GLU A 35 -10.74 17.07 -4.94
CA GLU A 35 -11.83 17.44 -5.84
C GLU A 35 -13.17 17.53 -5.09
N ALA A 36 -13.37 16.63 -4.11
CA ALA A 36 -14.47 16.66 -3.17
C ALA A 36 -14.02 16.01 -1.86
N ALA A 37 -14.83 16.10 -0.80
CA ALA A 37 -14.53 15.45 0.46
C ALA A 37 -14.28 13.94 0.25
N GLY A 38 -13.07 13.45 0.58
CA GLY A 38 -12.67 12.07 0.42
C GLY A 38 -12.44 11.58 -1.02
N ILE A 39 -12.41 12.51 -2.01
CA ILE A 39 -12.15 12.20 -3.42
C ILE A 39 -10.97 13.07 -3.90
N TYR A 40 -9.93 12.43 -4.41
CA TYR A 40 -8.67 13.09 -4.77
C TYR A 40 -8.25 12.76 -6.21
N ALA A 41 -7.82 13.78 -6.94
CA ALA A 41 -7.01 13.59 -8.13
C ALA A 41 -5.57 13.27 -7.71
N TRP A 42 -5.00 12.23 -8.32
CA TRP A 42 -3.60 11.84 -8.13
C TRP A 42 -2.73 12.55 -9.15
N LEU A 43 -1.92 13.50 -8.68
CA LEU A 43 -1.03 14.27 -9.53
C LEU A 43 0.23 13.44 -9.89
N PRO A 44 1.02 13.84 -10.90
CA PRO A 44 2.08 12.98 -11.43
C PRO A 44 3.05 12.42 -10.41
N LEU A 45 3.45 13.20 -9.39
CA LEU A 45 4.37 12.72 -8.35
C LEU A 45 3.71 11.63 -7.48
N GLY A 46 2.50 11.88 -7.00
CA GLY A 46 1.75 10.91 -6.17
C GLY A 46 1.39 9.65 -6.93
N PHE A 47 1.00 9.80 -8.21
CA PHE A 47 0.66 8.65 -9.05
C PHE A 47 1.89 7.74 -9.32
N ARG A 48 3.10 8.30 -9.44
CA ARG A 48 4.32 7.49 -9.55
C ARG A 48 4.55 6.61 -8.33
N VAL A 49 4.39 7.17 -7.13
CA VAL A 49 4.50 6.39 -5.87
C VAL A 49 3.41 5.32 -5.82
N LEU A 50 2.16 5.68 -6.13
CA LEU A 50 1.04 4.76 -6.15
C LEU A 50 1.31 3.56 -7.07
N LYS A 51 1.86 3.80 -8.27
CA LYS A 51 2.23 2.72 -9.22
C LYS A 51 3.35 1.82 -8.70
N LYS A 52 4.33 2.35 -7.96
CA LYS A 52 5.38 1.53 -7.32
C LYS A 52 4.82 0.66 -6.20
N ILE A 53 3.93 1.21 -5.38
CA ILE A 53 3.21 0.44 -4.34
C ILE A 53 2.39 -0.69 -4.99
N GLU A 54 1.61 -0.39 -6.03
CA GLU A 54 0.88 -1.40 -6.80
C GLU A 54 1.78 -2.52 -7.31
N GLN A 55 2.96 -2.16 -7.83
CA GLN A 55 3.90 -3.14 -8.38
C GLN A 55 4.45 -4.08 -7.31
N ILE A 56 4.82 -3.55 -6.14
CA ILE A 56 5.27 -4.38 -5.02
C ILE A 56 4.15 -5.32 -4.55
N VAL A 57 2.93 -4.82 -4.44
CA VAL A 57 1.76 -5.65 -4.08
C VAL A 57 1.57 -6.77 -5.10
N ARG A 58 1.61 -6.45 -6.40
CA ARG A 58 1.45 -7.42 -7.49
C ARG A 58 2.49 -8.54 -7.40
N GLU A 59 3.76 -8.17 -7.27
CA GLU A 59 4.87 -9.11 -7.22
C GLU A 59 4.76 -10.09 -6.03
N GLU A 60 4.35 -9.61 -4.85
CA GLU A 60 4.19 -10.50 -3.70
C GLU A 60 2.91 -11.38 -3.81
N MET A 61 1.85 -10.88 -4.43
CA MET A 61 0.67 -11.71 -4.72
C MET A 61 1.00 -12.83 -5.72
N ASP A 62 1.70 -12.49 -6.80
CA ASP A 62 2.12 -13.46 -7.81
C ASP A 62 3.06 -14.53 -7.23
N ARG A 63 4.02 -14.13 -6.38
CA ARG A 63 4.91 -15.06 -5.65
C ARG A 63 4.12 -16.02 -4.74
N ALA A 64 3.08 -15.53 -4.11
CA ALA A 64 2.20 -16.36 -3.26
C ALA A 64 1.26 -17.26 -4.08
N GLY A 65 1.32 -17.22 -5.42
CA GLY A 65 0.53 -18.05 -6.32
C GLY A 65 -0.88 -17.52 -6.58
N ALA A 66 -1.16 -16.25 -6.28
CA ALA A 66 -2.41 -15.62 -6.69
C ALA A 66 -2.34 -15.18 -8.17
N VAL A 67 -3.48 -15.12 -8.84
CA VAL A 67 -3.59 -14.77 -10.26
C VAL A 67 -4.34 -13.46 -10.44
N GLU A 68 -3.73 -12.50 -11.13
CA GLU A 68 -4.34 -11.19 -11.38
C GLU A 68 -5.45 -11.28 -12.43
N MET A 69 -6.53 -10.58 -12.19
CA MET A 69 -7.61 -10.34 -13.13
C MET A 69 -8.12 -8.90 -12.97
N LEU A 70 -9.09 -8.48 -13.75
CA LEU A 70 -9.74 -7.17 -13.58
C LEU A 70 -11.25 -7.34 -13.68
N MET A 71 -11.94 -7.00 -12.60
CA MET A 71 -13.40 -7.00 -12.52
C MET A 71 -13.97 -5.58 -12.75
N PRO A 72 -15.23 -5.45 -13.19
CA PRO A 72 -15.88 -4.15 -13.33
C PRO A 72 -16.01 -3.40 -12.00
N THR A 73 -15.98 -2.07 -12.03
CA THR A 73 -16.31 -1.23 -10.87
C THR A 73 -17.80 -1.20 -10.59
N LEU A 74 -18.64 -1.29 -11.66
CA LEU A 74 -20.08 -1.37 -11.54
C LEU A 74 -20.53 -2.83 -11.42
N GLN A 75 -21.36 -3.11 -10.42
CA GLN A 75 -21.86 -4.44 -10.11
C GLN A 75 -23.41 -4.44 -10.16
N LEU A 76 -23.98 -5.60 -10.53
CA LEU A 76 -25.43 -5.78 -10.53
C LEU A 76 -25.93 -5.90 -9.08
N ALA A 77 -26.99 -5.16 -8.74
CA ALA A 77 -27.63 -5.23 -7.43
C ALA A 77 -28.15 -6.64 -7.09
N ASP A 78 -28.54 -7.41 -8.11
CA ASP A 78 -29.06 -8.77 -7.92
C ASP A 78 -28.04 -9.74 -7.31
N LEU A 79 -26.76 -9.61 -7.63
CA LEU A 79 -25.69 -10.41 -7.00
C LEU A 79 -25.63 -10.17 -5.48
N TRP A 80 -25.78 -8.90 -5.09
CA TRP A 80 -25.75 -8.51 -3.68
C TRP A 80 -27.03 -8.88 -2.93
N ARG A 81 -28.17 -8.95 -3.64
CA ARG A 81 -29.43 -9.51 -3.08
C ARG A 81 -29.30 -11.02 -2.85
N GLU A 82 -28.66 -11.73 -3.80
CA GLU A 82 -28.43 -13.17 -3.67
C GLU A 82 -27.53 -13.51 -2.47
N SER A 83 -26.49 -12.72 -2.18
CA SER A 83 -25.65 -12.88 -0.99
C SER A 83 -26.34 -12.40 0.30
N GLY A 84 -27.44 -11.66 0.20
CA GLY A 84 -28.13 -11.04 1.34
C GLY A 84 -27.47 -9.75 1.83
N ARG A 85 -26.47 -9.21 1.13
CA ARG A 85 -25.72 -8.01 1.57
C ARG A 85 -26.23 -6.70 1.02
N TYR A 86 -27.15 -6.70 0.06
CA TYR A 86 -27.60 -5.44 -0.58
C TYR A 86 -28.13 -4.40 0.40
N ASP A 87 -29.00 -4.84 1.32
CA ASP A 87 -29.54 -3.96 2.37
C ASP A 87 -28.63 -3.92 3.62
N ALA A 88 -28.03 -5.05 3.96
CA ALA A 88 -27.17 -5.19 5.15
C ALA A 88 -25.89 -4.35 5.08
N TYR A 89 -25.38 -4.02 3.88
CA TYR A 89 -24.18 -3.19 3.73
C TYR A 89 -24.41 -1.74 4.19
N GLY A 90 -25.66 -1.27 4.12
CA GLY A 90 -26.05 0.04 4.63
C GLY A 90 -25.80 1.21 3.67
N PRO A 91 -25.72 2.46 4.19
CA PRO A 91 -25.71 3.69 3.41
C PRO A 91 -24.38 3.95 2.70
N GLU A 92 -23.31 3.30 3.06
CA GLU A 92 -22.01 3.46 2.40
C GLU A 92 -21.97 2.89 0.98
N MET A 93 -22.94 2.05 0.62
CA MET A 93 -23.06 1.54 -0.72
C MET A 93 -23.63 2.61 -1.66
N LEU A 94 -22.86 3.01 -2.68
CA LEU A 94 -23.34 3.90 -3.74
C LEU A 94 -24.22 3.13 -4.74
N ARG A 95 -25.53 3.31 -4.63
CA ARG A 95 -26.53 2.69 -5.52
C ARG A 95 -26.79 3.57 -6.73
N ILE A 96 -26.89 2.94 -7.89
CA ILE A 96 -27.00 3.61 -9.19
C ILE A 96 -28.14 2.98 -9.99
N THR A 97 -28.93 3.79 -10.67
CA THR A 97 -29.89 3.32 -11.67
C THR A 97 -29.44 3.79 -13.05
N ASP A 98 -29.29 2.85 -13.98
CA ASP A 98 -28.90 3.20 -15.35
C ASP A 98 -30.13 3.69 -16.20
N ARG A 99 -29.84 4.11 -17.44
CA ARG A 99 -30.89 4.60 -18.35
C ARG A 99 -31.95 3.55 -18.74
N HIS A 100 -31.71 2.28 -18.46
CA HIS A 100 -32.60 1.15 -18.69
C HIS A 100 -33.30 0.69 -17.41
N GLU A 101 -33.25 1.51 -16.35
CA GLU A 101 -33.83 1.22 -15.03
C GLU A 101 -33.21 0.00 -14.32
N ARG A 102 -31.98 -0.42 -14.71
CA ARG A 102 -31.27 -1.49 -14.03
C ARG A 102 -30.61 -0.93 -12.79
N GLU A 103 -30.79 -1.65 -11.69
CA GLU A 103 -30.16 -1.31 -10.43
C GLU A 103 -28.72 -1.87 -10.37
N LEU A 104 -27.80 -0.98 -10.18
CA LEU A 104 -26.37 -1.21 -10.08
C LEU A 104 -25.85 -0.63 -8.77
N LEU A 105 -24.61 -0.97 -8.44
CA LEU A 105 -23.86 -0.29 -7.40
C LEU A 105 -22.42 -0.07 -7.85
N TYR A 106 -21.75 0.93 -7.30
CA TYR A 106 -20.30 1.03 -7.43
C TYR A 106 -19.68 0.11 -6.37
N GLY A 107 -18.85 -0.84 -6.80
CA GLY A 107 -18.34 -1.91 -5.93
C GLY A 107 -17.53 -1.40 -4.75
N PRO A 108 -18.03 -1.56 -3.50
CA PRO A 108 -17.25 -1.29 -2.30
C PRO A 108 -16.27 -2.41 -1.96
N THR A 109 -16.52 -3.59 -2.49
CA THR A 109 -15.76 -4.85 -2.40
C THR A 109 -16.29 -5.82 -3.47
N ASN A 110 -15.69 -7.00 -3.66
CA ASN A 110 -16.00 -7.86 -4.82
C ASN A 110 -16.30 -9.32 -4.48
N GLU A 111 -16.67 -9.67 -3.24
CA GLU A 111 -17.00 -11.06 -2.86
C GLU A 111 -18.08 -11.64 -3.77
N GLU A 112 -19.14 -10.89 -4.05
CA GLU A 112 -20.23 -11.33 -4.89
C GLU A 112 -19.81 -11.50 -6.35
N MET A 113 -19.11 -10.52 -6.90
CA MET A 113 -18.68 -10.54 -8.29
C MET A 113 -17.70 -11.68 -8.57
N ILE A 114 -16.72 -11.90 -7.69
CA ILE A 114 -15.75 -12.98 -7.87
C ILE A 114 -16.40 -14.35 -7.69
N THR A 115 -17.37 -14.48 -6.78
CA THR A 115 -18.13 -15.73 -6.58
C THR A 115 -18.99 -16.04 -7.80
N GLU A 116 -19.58 -15.02 -8.44
CA GLU A 116 -20.30 -15.17 -9.73
C GLU A 116 -19.38 -15.70 -10.83
N ILE A 117 -18.20 -15.11 -10.98
CA ILE A 117 -17.20 -15.56 -11.96
C ILE A 117 -16.76 -16.98 -11.64
N PHE A 118 -16.46 -17.27 -10.38
CA PHE A 118 -16.07 -18.60 -9.94
C PHE A 118 -17.13 -19.64 -10.30
N ARG A 119 -18.38 -19.45 -9.90
CA ARG A 119 -19.47 -20.40 -10.17
C ARG A 119 -19.77 -20.60 -11.65
N ALA A 120 -19.47 -19.60 -12.50
CA ALA A 120 -19.63 -19.72 -13.94
C ALA A 120 -18.60 -20.68 -14.56
N TYR A 121 -17.34 -20.65 -14.12
CA TYR A 121 -16.23 -21.32 -14.80
C TYR A 121 -15.61 -22.48 -14.06
N VAL A 122 -15.73 -22.58 -12.74
CA VAL A 122 -15.14 -23.64 -11.91
C VAL A 122 -16.21 -24.66 -11.50
N LYS A 123 -16.04 -25.92 -11.93
CA LYS A 123 -17.02 -26.99 -11.74
C LYS A 123 -16.48 -28.21 -11.01
N SER A 124 -15.17 -28.32 -10.84
CA SER A 124 -14.53 -29.51 -10.30
C SER A 124 -13.46 -29.14 -9.28
N TYR A 125 -13.36 -29.95 -8.23
CA TYR A 125 -12.31 -29.87 -7.23
C TYR A 125 -10.89 -29.88 -7.81
N LYS A 126 -10.71 -30.47 -9.03
CA LYS A 126 -9.40 -30.52 -9.72
C LYS A 126 -8.89 -29.14 -10.16
N GLN A 127 -9.77 -28.14 -10.14
CA GLN A 127 -9.43 -26.76 -10.48
C GLN A 127 -9.04 -25.93 -9.24
N LEU A 128 -9.08 -26.53 -8.05
CA LEU A 128 -8.76 -25.92 -6.77
C LEU A 128 -7.37 -26.35 -6.26
N PRO A 129 -6.70 -25.56 -5.40
CA PRO A 129 -7.12 -24.25 -4.90
C PRO A 129 -6.97 -23.16 -5.95
N LEU A 130 -7.75 -22.09 -5.85
CA LEU A 130 -7.61 -20.86 -6.63
C LEU A 130 -7.48 -19.66 -5.70
N ASN A 131 -6.63 -18.71 -6.05
CA ASN A 131 -6.58 -17.40 -5.44
C ASN A 131 -6.54 -16.37 -6.58
N LEU A 132 -7.59 -15.55 -6.67
CA LEU A 132 -7.77 -14.56 -7.72
C LEU A 132 -7.76 -13.17 -7.09
N TYR A 133 -7.06 -12.23 -7.70
CA TYR A 133 -7.00 -10.87 -7.17
C TYR A 133 -7.12 -9.83 -8.27
N HIS A 134 -7.47 -8.62 -7.88
CA HIS A 134 -7.30 -7.43 -8.71
C HIS A 134 -6.86 -6.22 -7.88
N ILE A 135 -6.38 -5.19 -8.57
CA ILE A 135 -6.13 -3.86 -8.02
C ILE A 135 -7.08 -2.91 -8.72
N GLN A 136 -8.08 -2.39 -7.99
CA GLN A 136 -9.19 -1.66 -8.56
C GLN A 136 -9.67 -0.56 -7.63
N TRP A 137 -10.19 0.51 -8.22
CA TRP A 137 -10.88 1.57 -7.51
C TRP A 137 -12.15 1.04 -6.84
N LYS A 138 -12.34 1.46 -5.59
CA LYS A 138 -13.53 1.19 -4.78
C LYS A 138 -14.17 2.50 -4.38
N PHE A 139 -15.45 2.46 -4.11
CA PHE A 139 -16.17 3.58 -3.54
C PHE A 139 -16.98 3.12 -2.32
N ARG A 140 -16.80 3.85 -1.21
CA ARG A 140 -17.62 3.75 -0.01
C ARG A 140 -18.05 5.15 0.37
N ASP A 141 -19.35 5.39 0.47
CA ASP A 141 -19.89 6.71 0.80
C ASP A 141 -19.72 7.02 2.29
N GLU A 142 -18.46 7.06 2.71
CA GLU A 142 -18.05 7.37 4.07
C GLU A 142 -18.66 8.69 4.54
N GLN A 143 -19.37 8.64 5.67
CA GLN A 143 -20.08 9.82 6.20
C GLN A 143 -19.11 10.93 6.65
N ARG A 144 -17.92 10.55 7.14
CA ARG A 144 -16.92 11.49 7.67
C ARG A 144 -15.55 11.22 7.09
N PRO A 145 -15.34 11.46 5.78
CA PRO A 145 -14.04 11.31 5.16
C PRO A 145 -13.07 12.30 5.80
N ARG A 146 -11.87 11.83 6.12
CA ARG A 146 -10.86 12.62 6.83
C ARG A 146 -9.46 12.07 6.57
N PHE A 147 -8.45 12.84 6.95
CA PHE A 147 -7.06 12.44 6.88
C PHE A 147 -6.56 12.12 5.47
N GLY A 148 -7.04 12.88 4.46
CA GLY A 148 -6.62 12.71 3.07
C GLY A 148 -6.97 11.34 2.51
N VAL A 149 -5.96 10.64 1.99
CA VAL A 149 -6.13 9.31 1.40
C VAL A 149 -6.25 8.17 2.42
N MET A 150 -6.14 8.48 3.72
CA MET A 150 -6.23 7.47 4.78
C MET A 150 -7.66 6.97 4.95
N ARG A 151 -8.65 7.88 4.88
CA ARG A 151 -10.08 7.58 4.97
C ARG A 151 -10.87 8.37 3.93
N GLY A 152 -10.62 8.04 2.67
CA GLY A 152 -11.32 8.59 1.52
C GLY A 152 -12.59 7.82 1.19
N ARG A 153 -13.41 8.40 0.28
CA ARG A 153 -14.59 7.75 -0.30
C ARG A 153 -14.26 6.94 -1.53
N GLU A 154 -13.36 7.44 -2.36
CA GLU A 154 -12.80 6.75 -3.53
C GLU A 154 -11.34 6.39 -3.26
N PHE A 155 -11.00 5.12 -3.38
CA PHE A 155 -9.67 4.60 -3.01
C PHE A 155 -9.28 3.38 -3.83
N LEU A 156 -7.98 3.19 -4.01
CA LEU A 156 -7.43 2.03 -4.69
C LEU A 156 -7.17 0.91 -3.69
N MET A 157 -7.74 -0.27 -3.96
CA MET A 157 -7.60 -1.47 -3.14
C MET A 157 -7.11 -2.64 -3.99
N LYS A 158 -6.19 -3.43 -3.44
CA LYS A 158 -5.99 -4.81 -3.87
C LYS A 158 -6.91 -5.69 -3.03
N ASP A 159 -7.77 -6.40 -3.66
CA ASP A 159 -8.59 -7.43 -3.02
C ASP A 159 -8.38 -8.77 -3.73
N ALA A 160 -8.04 -9.78 -2.92
CA ALA A 160 -7.84 -11.15 -3.36
C ALA A 160 -8.86 -12.07 -2.68
N TYR A 161 -9.18 -13.17 -3.34
CA TYR A 161 -10.21 -14.11 -2.93
C TYR A 161 -9.72 -15.53 -3.18
N SER A 162 -9.69 -16.34 -2.13
CA SER A 162 -9.34 -17.76 -2.27
C SER A 162 -10.58 -18.64 -2.33
N PHE A 163 -10.46 -19.74 -3.08
CA PHE A 163 -11.44 -20.78 -3.21
C PHE A 163 -10.76 -22.12 -3.01
N ASP A 164 -11.20 -22.84 -2.00
CA ASP A 164 -10.59 -24.07 -1.53
C ASP A 164 -11.65 -25.16 -1.36
N LEU A 165 -11.25 -26.42 -1.45
CA LEU A 165 -12.17 -27.55 -1.36
C LEU A 165 -12.76 -27.71 0.04
N ASP A 166 -11.96 -27.41 1.06
CA ASP A 166 -12.27 -27.60 2.46
C ASP A 166 -11.64 -26.52 3.35
N GLU A 167 -11.99 -26.55 4.63
CA GLU A 167 -11.46 -25.62 5.62
C GLU A 167 -9.94 -25.69 5.72
N ALA A 168 -9.35 -26.89 5.68
CA ALA A 168 -7.89 -27.04 5.78
C ALA A 168 -7.17 -26.39 4.60
N GLY A 169 -7.73 -26.51 3.39
CA GLY A 169 -7.25 -25.79 2.21
C GLY A 169 -7.33 -24.27 2.36
N ALA A 170 -8.50 -23.78 2.81
CA ALA A 170 -8.73 -22.36 3.00
C ALA A 170 -7.82 -21.75 4.08
N ARG A 171 -7.53 -22.48 5.16
CA ARG A 171 -6.57 -22.06 6.18
C ARG A 171 -5.13 -22.00 5.62
N ARG A 172 -4.74 -22.91 4.72
CA ARG A 172 -3.45 -22.80 4.00
C ARG A 172 -3.41 -21.59 3.07
N SER A 173 -4.48 -21.28 2.35
CA SER A 173 -4.60 -20.08 1.54
C SER A 173 -4.52 -18.80 2.38
N TYR A 174 -5.13 -18.80 3.55
CA TYR A 174 -5.02 -17.74 4.55
C TYR A 174 -3.56 -17.52 5.01
N GLN A 175 -2.85 -18.60 5.35
CA GLN A 175 -1.45 -18.54 5.78
C GLN A 175 -0.54 -17.97 4.66
N ARG A 176 -0.78 -18.35 3.39
CA ARG A 176 -0.06 -17.79 2.25
C ARG A 176 -0.23 -16.28 2.15
N MET A 177 -1.46 -15.79 2.25
CA MET A 177 -1.75 -14.36 2.19
C MET A 177 -1.20 -13.62 3.40
N PHE A 178 -1.27 -14.20 4.59
CA PHE A 178 -0.68 -13.64 5.80
C PHE A 178 0.84 -13.41 5.63
N VAL A 179 1.56 -14.41 5.15
CA VAL A 179 3.02 -14.32 4.92
C VAL A 179 3.33 -13.35 3.78
N ALA A 180 2.56 -13.37 2.70
CA ALA A 180 2.72 -12.43 1.59
C ALA A 180 2.55 -10.97 2.03
N TYR A 181 1.63 -10.69 2.96
CA TYR A 181 1.43 -9.36 3.51
C TYR A 181 2.61 -8.88 4.35
N LEU A 182 3.16 -9.73 5.22
CA LEU A 182 4.38 -9.39 5.98
C LEU A 182 5.50 -8.94 5.03
N ARG A 183 5.70 -9.67 3.95
CA ARG A 183 6.70 -9.35 2.94
C ARG A 183 6.37 -8.08 2.16
N THR A 184 5.11 -7.94 1.75
CA THR A 184 4.64 -6.76 0.99
C THR A 184 4.97 -5.48 1.73
N PHE A 185 4.62 -5.39 3.02
CA PHE A 185 4.84 -4.19 3.81
C PHE A 185 6.32 -3.97 4.13
N ALA A 186 7.07 -5.03 4.43
CA ALA A 186 8.50 -4.92 4.66
C ALA A 186 9.27 -4.40 3.43
N ARG A 187 8.89 -4.83 2.22
CA ARG A 187 9.46 -4.32 0.96
C ARG A 187 9.19 -2.83 0.74
N MET A 188 8.13 -2.31 1.34
CA MET A 188 7.80 -0.87 1.33
C MET A 188 8.51 -0.09 2.45
N GLY A 189 9.36 -0.76 3.26
CA GLY A 189 10.09 -0.16 4.36
C GLY A 189 9.23 0.16 5.59
N ILE A 190 8.09 -0.52 5.75
CA ILE A 190 7.21 -0.37 6.92
C ILE A 190 7.00 -1.70 7.64
N THR A 191 6.89 -1.66 8.96
CA THR A 191 6.48 -2.80 9.78
C THR A 191 4.98 -2.72 10.02
N ALA A 192 4.23 -3.67 9.45
CA ALA A 192 2.81 -3.83 9.72
C ALA A 192 2.58 -5.07 10.57
N ILE A 193 2.06 -4.89 11.77
CA ILE A 193 1.86 -5.95 12.75
C ILE A 193 0.50 -6.62 12.47
N PRO A 194 0.47 -7.96 12.24
CA PRO A 194 -0.78 -8.68 12.17
C PRO A 194 -1.42 -8.77 13.57
N MET A 195 -2.53 -8.07 13.75
CA MET A 195 -3.28 -8.03 14.99
C MET A 195 -4.59 -8.79 14.86
N ARG A 196 -4.97 -9.56 15.86
CA ARG A 196 -6.29 -10.18 15.89
C ARG A 196 -7.36 -9.10 15.81
N ALA A 197 -8.39 -9.33 15.01
CA ALA A 197 -9.43 -8.38 14.71
C ALA A 197 -10.79 -9.07 14.54
N GLU A 198 -11.87 -8.31 14.64
CA GLU A 198 -13.21 -8.78 14.29
C GLU A 198 -13.35 -9.07 12.80
N THR A 199 -14.27 -9.97 12.46
CA THR A 199 -14.56 -10.29 11.04
C THR A 199 -15.61 -9.34 10.42
N GLY A 200 -16.33 -8.60 11.23
CA GLY A 200 -17.33 -7.62 10.82
C GLY A 200 -18.36 -8.15 9.80
N PRO A 201 -18.86 -7.33 8.87
CA PRO A 201 -19.86 -7.73 7.88
C PRO A 201 -19.40 -8.80 6.88
N ILE A 202 -18.08 -8.99 6.70
CA ILE A 202 -17.52 -10.05 5.87
C ILE A 202 -17.86 -11.41 6.49
N GLY A 203 -17.76 -11.53 7.82
CA GLY A 203 -18.07 -12.75 8.58
C GLY A 203 -16.91 -13.74 8.62
N GLY A 204 -17.15 -14.92 9.24
CA GLY A 204 -16.13 -15.92 9.48
C GLY A 204 -15.66 -15.92 10.94
N ASP A 205 -14.60 -16.68 11.24
CA ASP A 205 -14.10 -16.91 12.60
C ASP A 205 -12.62 -16.57 12.77
N LEU A 206 -11.93 -16.15 11.72
CA LEU A 206 -10.51 -15.83 11.72
C LEU A 206 -10.23 -14.56 10.91
N SER A 207 -9.66 -13.57 11.57
CA SER A 207 -9.25 -12.31 10.94
C SER A 207 -8.00 -11.72 11.60
N HIS A 208 -7.11 -11.16 10.78
CA HIS A 208 -6.02 -10.29 11.24
C HIS A 208 -6.00 -9.01 10.42
N GLU A 209 -5.92 -7.89 11.13
CA GLU A 209 -5.59 -6.59 10.56
C GLU A 209 -4.07 -6.36 10.62
N PHE A 210 -3.49 -5.89 9.52
CA PHE A 210 -2.09 -5.48 9.47
C PHE A 210 -2.01 -4.00 9.79
N ILE A 211 -1.41 -3.69 10.94
CA ILE A 211 -1.41 -2.36 11.55
C ILE A 211 -0.01 -1.75 11.54
N VAL A 212 0.13 -0.57 10.96
CA VAL A 212 1.31 0.29 11.12
C VAL A 212 1.10 1.19 12.32
N LEU A 213 2.01 1.13 13.30
CA LEU A 213 1.91 2.00 14.49
C LEU A 213 2.18 3.45 14.12
N ALA A 214 1.25 4.34 14.43
CA ALA A 214 1.34 5.77 14.21
C ALA A 214 0.41 6.52 15.15
N GLU A 215 0.86 7.61 15.75
CA GLU A 215 0.04 8.44 16.67
C GLU A 215 -1.21 9.00 15.97
N THR A 216 -1.15 9.22 14.68
CA THR A 216 -2.24 9.67 13.82
C THR A 216 -3.18 8.56 13.36
N GLY A 217 -2.93 7.31 13.77
CA GLY A 217 -3.79 6.16 13.45
C GLY A 217 -5.22 6.33 13.95
N GLU A 218 -6.18 5.67 13.30
CA GLU A 218 -7.60 5.74 13.69
C GLU A 218 -7.99 4.73 14.76
N SER A 219 -7.32 3.58 14.79
CA SER A 219 -7.64 2.48 15.72
C SER A 219 -6.74 2.50 16.95
N THR A 220 -7.31 2.26 18.13
CA THR A 220 -6.55 1.94 19.33
C THR A 220 -6.11 0.48 19.23
N VAL A 221 -4.84 0.22 19.53
CA VAL A 221 -4.26 -1.12 19.45
C VAL A 221 -3.41 -1.43 20.67
N TYR A 222 -3.32 -2.71 20.99
CA TYR A 222 -2.61 -3.24 22.14
C TYR A 222 -1.65 -4.33 21.68
N CYS A 223 -0.36 -4.18 21.95
CA CYS A 223 0.61 -5.21 21.59
C CYS A 223 1.79 -5.30 22.56
N ASP A 224 2.46 -6.43 22.50
CA ASP A 224 3.77 -6.63 23.07
C ASP A 224 4.83 -6.01 22.15
N LYS A 225 5.67 -5.10 22.64
CA LYS A 225 6.69 -4.41 21.83
C LYS A 225 7.63 -5.37 21.09
N ARG A 226 7.85 -6.56 21.62
CA ARG A 226 8.75 -7.56 21.02
C ARG A 226 8.26 -8.06 19.65
N VAL A 227 7.00 -7.86 19.32
CA VAL A 227 6.49 -8.17 17.96
C VAL A 227 7.19 -7.35 16.88
N LEU A 228 7.68 -6.15 17.22
CA LEU A 228 8.40 -5.28 16.28
C LEU A 228 9.79 -5.81 15.88
N ASP A 229 10.37 -6.69 16.70
CA ASP A 229 11.69 -7.27 16.50
C ASP A 229 11.64 -8.64 15.79
N LEU A 230 10.44 -9.10 15.43
CA LEU A 230 10.30 -10.39 14.74
C LEU A 230 10.90 -10.32 13.33
N PRO A 231 11.60 -11.40 12.91
CA PRO A 231 12.24 -11.43 11.60
C PRO A 231 11.19 -11.47 10.49
N ILE A 232 11.37 -10.64 9.48
CA ILE A 232 10.55 -10.69 8.26
C ILE A 232 10.83 -12.01 7.52
N PRO A 233 9.80 -12.69 6.99
CA PRO A 233 9.99 -13.91 6.22
C PRO A 233 10.93 -13.70 5.02
N ASP A 234 11.80 -14.70 4.79
CA ASP A 234 12.79 -14.69 3.70
C ASP A 234 12.15 -14.43 2.33
N GLU A 235 12.91 -13.81 1.41
CA GLU A 235 12.42 -13.57 0.05
C GLU A 235 12.16 -14.86 -0.76
N ASN A 236 12.83 -15.94 -0.39
CA ASN A 236 12.69 -17.26 -1.02
C ASN A 236 11.76 -18.19 -0.22
N VAL A 237 10.86 -17.65 0.60
CA VAL A 237 9.89 -18.45 1.35
C VAL A 237 9.10 -19.37 0.42
N ASP A 238 9.04 -20.66 0.76
CA ASP A 238 8.26 -21.64 0.00
C ASP A 238 6.78 -21.54 0.37
N TYR A 239 6.01 -20.87 -0.46
CA TYR A 239 4.56 -20.73 -0.29
C TYR A 239 3.77 -22.03 -0.47
N GLN A 240 4.39 -23.12 -0.97
CA GLN A 240 3.77 -24.44 -1.06
C GLN A 240 4.09 -25.32 0.16
N GLY A 241 5.08 -24.92 0.94
CA GLY A 241 5.50 -25.58 2.18
C GLY A 241 4.58 -25.30 3.38
N ASP A 242 5.04 -25.70 4.55
CA ASP A 242 4.36 -25.42 5.84
C ASP A 242 4.70 -24.02 6.33
N LEU A 243 3.72 -23.13 6.28
CA LEU A 243 3.84 -21.74 6.74
C LEU A 243 3.38 -21.54 8.19
N THR A 244 2.89 -22.60 8.84
CA THR A 244 2.40 -22.55 10.22
C THR A 244 3.40 -21.93 11.19
N PRO A 245 4.71 -22.26 11.17
CA PRO A 245 5.67 -21.67 12.10
C PRO A 245 5.77 -20.15 11.98
N ILE A 246 5.71 -19.60 10.76
CA ILE A 246 5.76 -18.14 10.51
C ILE A 246 4.50 -17.48 11.02
N VAL A 247 3.34 -18.08 10.75
CA VAL A 247 2.04 -17.53 11.17
C VAL A 247 1.89 -17.57 12.68
N GLU A 248 2.33 -18.66 13.34
CA GLU A 248 2.32 -18.76 14.79
C GLU A 248 3.29 -17.79 15.45
N GLU A 249 4.46 -17.56 14.85
CA GLU A 249 5.43 -16.59 15.38
C GLU A 249 4.87 -15.16 15.34
N TRP A 250 4.29 -14.74 14.23
CA TRP A 250 3.78 -13.39 14.06
C TRP A 250 2.36 -13.17 14.63
N GLY A 251 1.49 -14.15 14.55
CA GLY A 251 0.09 -14.04 14.96
C GLY A 251 -0.21 -14.61 16.35
N GLY A 252 0.70 -15.40 16.95
CA GLY A 252 0.44 -16.13 18.20
C GLY A 252 1.49 -16.00 19.28
N ARG A 253 2.76 -15.70 18.95
CA ARG A 253 3.85 -15.68 19.94
C ARG A 253 3.73 -14.54 20.95
N TYR A 254 3.32 -13.35 20.50
CA TYR A 254 3.16 -12.16 21.30
C TYR A 254 1.73 -11.66 21.23
N TYR A 255 1.30 -10.98 22.29
CA TYR A 255 -0.02 -10.35 22.27
C TYR A 255 -0.07 -9.23 21.26
N ALA A 256 -1.04 -9.28 20.34
CA ALA A 256 -1.35 -8.19 19.40
C ALA A 256 -2.84 -8.25 19.04
N ALA A 257 -3.58 -7.19 19.36
CA ALA A 257 -5.03 -7.12 19.12
C ALA A 257 -5.50 -5.68 18.89
N THR A 258 -6.54 -5.54 18.06
CA THR A 258 -7.33 -4.31 17.96
C THR A 258 -8.20 -4.12 19.18
N GLU A 259 -8.73 -2.91 19.40
CA GLU A 259 -9.57 -2.56 20.54
C GLU A 259 -10.80 -3.48 20.66
N ASP A 260 -11.42 -3.81 19.52
CA ASP A 260 -12.67 -4.57 19.46
C ASP A 260 -12.54 -6.01 20.00
N VAL A 261 -11.36 -6.59 19.91
CA VAL A 261 -11.05 -7.96 20.38
C VAL A 261 -10.01 -7.97 21.51
N HIS A 262 -9.77 -6.81 22.13
CA HIS A 262 -8.83 -6.69 23.22
C HIS A 262 -9.26 -7.50 24.45
N ASP A 263 -8.36 -8.36 24.95
CA ASP A 263 -8.51 -9.10 26.20
C ASP A 263 -7.49 -8.58 27.24
N ALA A 264 -7.97 -7.78 28.18
CA ALA A 264 -7.13 -7.18 29.20
C ALA A 264 -6.40 -8.22 30.06
N ALA A 265 -7.04 -9.35 30.39
CA ALA A 265 -6.44 -10.39 31.22
C ALA A 265 -5.32 -11.15 30.50
N LEU A 266 -5.43 -11.29 29.17
CA LEU A 266 -4.34 -11.82 28.34
C LEU A 266 -3.23 -10.79 28.16
N PHE A 267 -3.57 -9.52 27.95
CA PHE A 267 -2.61 -8.45 27.79
C PHE A 267 -1.76 -8.22 29.06
N GLU A 268 -2.37 -8.37 30.24
CA GLU A 268 -1.68 -8.27 31.53
C GLU A 268 -0.62 -9.37 31.75
N LYS A 269 -0.62 -10.46 30.98
CA LYS A 269 0.45 -11.48 31.01
C LYS A 269 1.72 -11.00 30.28
N THR A 270 1.63 -9.99 29.44
CA THR A 270 2.79 -9.31 28.83
C THR A 270 3.54 -8.55 29.92
N PRO A 271 4.88 -8.62 30.01
CA PRO A 271 5.66 -7.81 30.95
C PRO A 271 5.31 -6.33 30.83
N GLU A 272 5.22 -5.62 31.96
CA GLU A 272 4.75 -4.22 31.98
C GLU A 272 5.58 -3.28 31.08
N ASP A 273 6.91 -3.47 31.07
CA ASP A 273 7.85 -2.72 30.23
C ASP A 273 7.72 -3.02 28.74
N GLN A 274 7.08 -4.15 28.39
CA GLN A 274 6.84 -4.58 27.01
C GLN A 274 5.41 -4.24 26.53
N ARG A 275 4.51 -3.81 27.40
CA ARG A 275 3.14 -3.44 27.03
C ARG A 275 3.14 -2.14 26.23
N LEU A 276 2.44 -2.16 25.11
CA LEU A 276 2.22 -0.98 24.29
C LEU A 276 0.74 -0.85 23.98
N GLN A 277 0.15 0.26 24.43
CA GLN A 277 -1.13 0.74 23.97
C GLN A 277 -0.88 2.01 23.15
N THR A 278 -1.28 2.02 21.90
CA THR A 278 -1.03 3.13 20.99
C THR A 278 -2.12 3.20 19.93
N ARG A 279 -1.91 4.05 18.95
CA ARG A 279 -2.78 4.13 17.77
C ARG A 279 -2.10 3.47 16.58
N GLY A 280 -2.90 2.99 15.63
CA GLY A 280 -2.41 2.36 14.43
C GLY A 280 -3.26 2.64 13.20
N ILE A 281 -2.63 2.46 12.06
CA ILE A 281 -3.22 2.58 10.73
C ILE A 281 -3.39 1.17 10.18
N GLU A 282 -4.62 0.76 9.93
CA GLU A 282 -4.91 -0.48 9.20
C GLU A 282 -4.52 -0.31 7.73
N VAL A 283 -3.58 -1.12 7.26
CA VAL A 283 -3.10 -1.09 5.87
C VAL A 283 -3.54 -2.30 5.05
N GLY A 284 -3.98 -3.36 5.72
CA GLY A 284 -4.53 -4.55 5.09
C GLY A 284 -5.21 -5.45 6.09
N GLN A 285 -6.07 -6.34 5.59
CA GLN A 285 -6.77 -7.31 6.41
C GLN A 285 -6.92 -8.64 5.68
N VAL A 286 -6.83 -9.72 6.42
CA VAL A 286 -7.01 -11.07 5.93
C VAL A 286 -8.16 -11.74 6.67
N PHE A 287 -9.10 -12.37 5.93
CA PHE A 287 -10.29 -13.01 6.45
C PHE A 287 -10.41 -14.46 5.99
N TYR A 288 -10.86 -15.33 6.85
CA TYR A 288 -11.45 -16.61 6.50
C TYR A 288 -12.95 -16.56 6.80
N PHE A 289 -13.80 -16.77 5.81
CA PHE A 289 -15.26 -16.67 5.95
C PHE A 289 -16.00 -18.00 5.64
N GLY A 290 -15.26 -19.09 5.41
CA GLY A 290 -15.86 -20.41 5.18
C GLY A 290 -16.68 -20.45 3.90
N GLU A 291 -17.89 -21.01 4.00
CA GLU A 291 -18.84 -21.20 2.89
C GLU A 291 -19.86 -20.05 2.71
N LYS A 292 -19.71 -18.93 3.43
CA LYS A 292 -20.73 -17.88 3.50
C LYS A 292 -21.24 -17.45 2.13
N TYR A 293 -20.36 -17.11 1.21
CA TYR A 293 -20.73 -16.63 -0.14
C TYR A 293 -21.02 -17.79 -1.09
N SER A 294 -20.24 -18.85 -1.05
CA SER A 294 -20.42 -20.01 -1.93
C SER A 294 -21.74 -20.72 -1.68
N ALA A 295 -22.14 -20.87 -0.42
CA ALA A 295 -23.44 -21.45 -0.08
C ALA A 295 -24.61 -20.56 -0.50
N ALA A 296 -24.57 -19.24 -0.19
CA ALA A 296 -25.63 -18.30 -0.54
C ALA A 296 -25.81 -18.18 -2.07
N MET A 297 -24.70 -18.14 -2.84
CA MET A 297 -24.70 -17.98 -4.28
C MET A 297 -24.60 -19.31 -5.05
N ARG A 298 -24.71 -20.45 -4.39
CA ARG A 298 -24.63 -21.81 -4.98
C ARG A 298 -23.38 -22.02 -5.82
N ALA A 299 -22.25 -21.52 -5.35
CA ALA A 299 -20.95 -21.72 -5.99
C ALA A 299 -20.36 -23.08 -5.58
N ASN A 300 -20.88 -24.14 -6.18
CA ASN A 300 -20.55 -25.53 -5.87
C ASN A 300 -19.53 -26.10 -6.85
N VAL A 301 -18.73 -27.05 -6.38
CA VAL A 301 -17.87 -27.87 -7.22
C VAL A 301 -18.15 -29.36 -6.96
N SER A 302 -17.96 -30.17 -8.00
CA SER A 302 -18.00 -31.61 -7.89
C SER A 302 -16.77 -32.10 -7.13
N ASN A 303 -16.98 -32.77 -6.01
CA ASN A 303 -15.94 -33.32 -5.15
C ASN A 303 -15.44 -34.69 -5.63
N PRO A 304 -14.37 -35.26 -5.03
CA PRO A 304 -13.87 -36.60 -5.40
C PRO A 304 -14.92 -37.72 -5.31
N ASP A 305 -15.90 -37.57 -4.45
CA ASP A 305 -17.03 -38.51 -4.26
C ASP A 305 -18.17 -38.30 -5.26
N GLY A 306 -18.04 -37.33 -6.18
CA GLY A 306 -19.07 -36.97 -7.16
C GLY A 306 -20.19 -36.10 -6.62
N VAL A 307 -20.17 -35.72 -5.37
CA VAL A 307 -21.19 -34.86 -4.74
C VAL A 307 -20.80 -33.39 -4.92
N GLU A 308 -21.74 -32.56 -5.32
CA GLU A 308 -21.54 -31.09 -5.39
C GLU A 308 -21.65 -30.46 -3.99
N ARG A 309 -20.65 -29.66 -3.62
CA ARG A 309 -20.63 -28.91 -2.36
C ARG A 309 -20.12 -27.50 -2.57
N PRO A 310 -20.53 -26.54 -1.70
CA PRO A 310 -19.95 -25.23 -1.66
C PRO A 310 -18.46 -25.28 -1.36
N VAL A 311 -17.72 -24.30 -1.81
CA VAL A 311 -16.28 -24.18 -1.54
C VAL A 311 -16.04 -23.27 -0.33
N HIS A 312 -14.93 -23.47 0.35
CA HIS A 312 -14.45 -22.59 1.39
C HIS A 312 -13.67 -21.43 0.80
N GLY A 313 -13.74 -20.27 1.45
CA GLY A 313 -13.07 -19.09 0.93
C GLY A 313 -12.57 -18.14 1.99
N GLY A 314 -11.69 -17.24 1.52
CA GLY A 314 -11.16 -16.10 2.25
C GLY A 314 -11.11 -14.86 1.36
N SER A 315 -11.04 -13.70 2.02
CA SER A 315 -10.90 -12.39 1.40
C SER A 315 -9.71 -11.67 1.99
N TYR A 316 -8.92 -11.00 1.16
CA TYR A 316 -7.63 -10.45 1.54
C TYR A 316 -7.44 -9.07 0.92
N GLY A 317 -7.68 -8.00 1.71
CA GLY A 317 -7.65 -6.62 1.27
C GLY A 317 -6.36 -5.89 1.64
N VAL A 318 -5.86 -5.06 0.73
CA VAL A 318 -4.78 -4.07 0.99
C VAL A 318 -5.22 -2.71 0.46
N GLY A 319 -5.18 -1.71 1.33
CA GLY A 319 -5.48 -0.33 0.97
C GLY A 319 -4.30 0.32 0.25
N VAL A 320 -4.16 0.10 -1.06
CA VAL A 320 -2.99 0.55 -1.86
C VAL A 320 -2.79 2.06 -1.77
N SER A 321 -3.85 2.85 -1.92
CA SER A 321 -3.77 4.31 -1.78
C SER A 321 -3.52 4.76 -0.34
N ARG A 322 -4.05 4.02 0.65
CA ARG A 322 -3.80 4.28 2.09
C ARG A 322 -2.34 4.03 2.47
N LEU A 323 -1.69 3.02 1.87
CA LEU A 323 -0.28 2.73 2.11
C LEU A 323 0.63 3.92 1.85
N LEU A 324 0.35 4.72 0.83
CA LEU A 324 1.14 5.92 0.56
C LEU A 324 1.10 6.89 1.75
N GLY A 325 -0.07 7.13 2.33
CA GLY A 325 -0.22 7.92 3.54
C GLY A 325 0.47 7.27 4.75
N ALA A 326 0.31 5.96 4.95
CA ALA A 326 0.94 5.24 6.06
C ALA A 326 2.47 5.28 6.01
N ILE A 327 3.07 5.16 4.82
CA ILE A 327 4.52 5.30 4.63
C ILE A 327 5.00 6.70 5.03
N ILE A 328 4.27 7.75 4.65
CA ILE A 328 4.62 9.13 5.03
C ILE A 328 4.47 9.34 6.54
N GLU A 329 3.40 8.81 7.18
CA GLU A 329 3.24 8.92 8.64
C GLU A 329 4.39 8.23 9.39
N ALA A 330 4.90 7.11 8.86
CA ALA A 330 6.00 6.37 9.46
C ALA A 330 7.38 6.98 9.16
N SER A 331 7.53 7.78 8.09
CA SER A 331 8.84 8.22 7.62
C SER A 331 8.81 9.64 7.02
N HIS A 332 8.98 10.62 7.89
CA HIS A 332 9.05 12.05 7.56
C HIS A 332 9.87 12.82 8.60
N ASP A 333 10.19 14.08 8.29
CA ASP A 333 10.72 15.07 9.22
C ASP A 333 10.10 16.46 8.97
N GLU A 334 10.61 17.48 9.63
CA GLU A 334 10.12 18.87 9.46
C GLU A 334 10.31 19.42 8.04
N ALA A 335 11.33 18.93 7.31
CA ALA A 335 11.63 19.36 5.94
C ALA A 335 10.68 18.72 4.91
N GLY A 336 10.17 17.51 5.18
CA GLY A 336 9.27 16.82 4.27
C GLY A 336 9.29 15.30 4.39
N ILE A 337 8.97 14.63 3.30
CA ILE A 337 8.88 13.18 3.21
C ILE A 337 10.27 12.54 3.22
N ILE A 338 10.36 11.32 3.77
CA ILE A 338 11.56 10.47 3.68
C ILE A 338 11.12 9.13 3.07
N TRP A 339 11.26 8.99 1.75
CA TRP A 339 10.84 7.77 1.08
C TRP A 339 11.82 6.62 1.32
N PRO A 340 11.33 5.41 1.60
CA PRO A 340 12.06 4.18 1.34
C PRO A 340 12.41 4.09 -0.16
N ASP A 341 13.61 3.59 -0.47
CA ASP A 341 14.12 3.56 -1.86
C ASP A 341 13.18 2.82 -2.82
N SER A 342 12.53 1.76 -2.34
CA SER A 342 11.62 0.91 -3.12
C SER A 342 10.38 1.63 -3.66
N VAL A 343 9.89 2.65 -2.96
CA VAL A 343 8.65 3.38 -3.31
C VAL A 343 8.87 4.82 -3.71
N ALA A 344 10.09 5.34 -3.61
CA ALA A 344 10.41 6.72 -3.97
C ALA A 344 9.99 7.04 -5.41
N PRO A 345 9.37 8.22 -5.68
CA PRO A 345 8.88 8.56 -7.02
C PRO A 345 9.99 8.66 -8.07
N PHE A 346 11.18 9.03 -7.65
CA PHE A 346 12.43 9.06 -8.41
C PHE A 346 13.58 8.62 -7.51
N GLY A 347 14.59 7.94 -8.05
CA GLY A 347 15.72 7.46 -7.26
C GLY A 347 16.68 8.59 -6.86
N VAL A 348 16.85 9.58 -7.73
CA VAL A 348 17.80 10.68 -7.55
C VAL A 348 17.20 12.02 -7.96
N GLY A 349 17.36 13.05 -7.13
CA GLY A 349 17.14 14.43 -7.48
C GLY A 349 18.46 15.04 -7.97
N LEU A 350 18.55 15.42 -9.26
CA LEU A 350 19.70 16.12 -9.83
C LEU A 350 19.43 17.63 -9.80
N ILE A 351 20.23 18.37 -9.06
CA ILE A 351 20.02 19.80 -8.82
C ILE A 351 21.10 20.61 -9.56
N ASN A 352 20.68 21.36 -10.58
CA ASN A 352 21.52 22.37 -11.24
C ASN A 352 21.44 23.69 -10.45
N LEU A 353 22.55 24.12 -9.84
CA LEU A 353 22.57 25.36 -9.04
C LEU A 353 22.69 26.64 -9.91
N ARG A 354 23.01 26.53 -11.20
CA ARG A 354 23.19 27.67 -12.08
C ARG A 354 22.83 27.35 -13.55
N PRO A 355 21.53 27.20 -13.83
CA PRO A 355 21.06 27.00 -15.20
C PRO A 355 21.51 28.15 -16.09
N GLY A 356 21.94 27.83 -17.33
CA GLY A 356 22.51 28.79 -18.28
C GLY A 356 24.05 29.00 -18.18
N ASP A 357 24.70 28.39 -17.18
CA ASP A 357 26.15 28.25 -17.12
C ASP A 357 26.55 27.02 -17.95
N ALA A 358 27.27 27.20 -19.04
CA ALA A 358 27.53 26.14 -20.02
C ALA A 358 28.25 24.91 -19.42
N ASP A 359 29.18 25.12 -18.49
CA ASP A 359 29.95 24.05 -17.87
C ASP A 359 29.06 23.27 -16.88
N VAL A 360 28.24 23.98 -16.10
CA VAL A 360 27.29 23.35 -15.14
C VAL A 360 26.20 22.60 -15.88
N ASP A 361 25.66 23.20 -16.95
CA ASP A 361 24.62 22.54 -17.77
C ASP A 361 25.17 21.26 -18.40
N LEU A 362 26.40 21.31 -18.99
CA LEU A 362 27.01 20.12 -19.57
C LEU A 362 27.27 19.01 -18.55
N ALA A 363 27.74 19.39 -17.36
CA ALA A 363 27.94 18.42 -16.27
C ALA A 363 26.62 17.78 -15.81
N CYS A 364 25.55 18.57 -15.64
CA CYS A 364 24.22 18.08 -15.31
C CYS A 364 23.65 17.18 -16.40
N GLU A 365 23.80 17.55 -17.69
CA GLU A 365 23.33 16.70 -18.79
C GLU A 365 24.07 15.35 -18.83
N THR A 366 25.38 15.38 -18.59
CA THR A 366 26.20 14.16 -18.51
C THR A 366 25.75 13.27 -17.35
N ALA A 367 25.56 13.83 -16.15
CA ALA A 367 25.06 13.12 -15.00
C ALA A 367 23.66 12.54 -15.25
N TYR A 368 22.75 13.35 -15.81
CA TYR A 368 21.39 12.93 -16.14
C TYR A 368 21.39 11.73 -17.11
N ALA A 369 22.21 11.78 -18.15
CA ALA A 369 22.33 10.70 -19.13
C ALA A 369 22.86 9.40 -18.49
N GLN A 370 23.90 9.49 -17.66
CA GLN A 370 24.51 8.33 -16.99
C GLN A 370 23.55 7.70 -15.97
N LEU A 371 22.91 8.50 -15.12
CA LEU A 371 21.92 8.02 -14.15
C LEU A 371 20.72 7.36 -14.84
N SER A 372 20.25 7.96 -15.95
CA SER A 372 19.14 7.40 -16.73
C SER A 372 19.53 6.07 -17.39
N ALA A 373 20.75 5.97 -17.95
CA ALA A 373 21.25 4.75 -18.55
C ALA A 373 21.42 3.60 -17.53
N ALA A 374 21.70 3.95 -16.27
CA ALA A 374 21.76 2.99 -15.15
C ALA A 374 20.39 2.61 -14.58
N GLY A 375 19.28 3.15 -15.10
CA GLY A 375 17.92 2.82 -14.66
C GLY A 375 17.45 3.53 -13.39
N LEU A 376 18.19 4.54 -12.90
CA LEU A 376 17.90 5.22 -11.63
C LEU A 376 16.76 6.24 -11.67
N ASP A 377 16.21 6.52 -12.83
CA ASP A 377 15.10 7.45 -13.05
C ASP A 377 15.30 8.81 -12.33
N PRO A 378 16.25 9.65 -12.76
CA PRO A 378 16.53 10.91 -12.09
C PRO A 378 15.45 11.97 -12.37
N LEU A 379 15.14 12.80 -11.35
CA LEU A 379 14.41 14.06 -11.50
C LEU A 379 15.44 15.20 -11.59
N TYR A 380 15.61 15.76 -12.78
CA TYR A 380 16.54 16.86 -13.02
C TYR A 380 15.84 18.21 -12.82
N ASP A 381 16.26 18.97 -11.79
CA ASP A 381 15.84 20.36 -11.59
C ASP A 381 16.68 21.31 -12.46
N ASP A 382 16.17 21.51 -13.66
CA ASP A 382 16.68 22.42 -14.70
C ASP A 382 16.00 23.80 -14.67
N THR A 383 15.21 24.10 -13.63
CA THR A 383 14.47 25.36 -13.50
C THR A 383 15.37 26.51 -13.06
N ASP A 384 15.01 27.76 -13.39
CA ASP A 384 15.71 28.98 -12.96
C ASP A 384 15.22 29.45 -11.57
N GLU A 385 15.09 28.52 -10.63
CA GLU A 385 14.75 28.82 -9.23
C GLU A 385 16.02 29.03 -8.41
N ARG A 386 15.93 29.84 -7.35
CA ARG A 386 17.06 30.06 -6.43
C ARG A 386 17.46 28.75 -5.73
N PRO A 387 18.76 28.53 -5.44
CA PRO A 387 19.24 27.30 -4.80
C PRO A 387 18.48 26.88 -3.56
N GLY A 388 18.15 27.82 -2.66
CA GLY A 388 17.37 27.52 -1.45
C GLY A 388 15.99 26.95 -1.72
N GLY A 389 15.30 27.41 -2.77
CA GLY A 389 14.00 26.89 -3.20
C GLY A 389 14.14 25.47 -3.77
N LYS A 390 15.17 25.21 -4.56
CA LYS A 390 15.47 23.88 -5.11
C LYS A 390 15.71 22.86 -4.00
N PHE A 391 16.53 23.19 -3.00
CA PHE A 391 16.80 22.32 -1.86
C PHE A 391 15.52 22.04 -1.04
N ALA A 392 14.77 23.09 -0.71
CA ALA A 392 13.54 22.95 0.06
C ALA A 392 12.51 22.08 -0.68
N LYS A 393 12.40 22.21 -2.00
CA LYS A 393 11.52 21.39 -2.83
C LYS A 393 11.97 19.92 -2.84
N MET A 394 13.26 19.65 -3.04
CA MET A 394 13.78 18.27 -3.06
C MET A 394 13.66 17.58 -1.70
N ASP A 395 13.84 18.32 -0.60
CA ASP A 395 13.61 17.78 0.74
C ASP A 395 12.10 17.53 1.01
N LEU A 396 11.23 18.44 0.58
CA LEU A 396 9.79 18.27 0.73
C LEU A 396 9.27 17.04 -0.01
N ILE A 397 9.67 16.83 -1.28
CA ILE A 397 9.25 15.66 -2.06
C ILE A 397 9.98 14.37 -1.68
N GLY A 398 11.05 14.48 -0.90
CA GLY A 398 11.68 13.37 -0.18
C GLY A 398 12.50 12.39 -1.02
N LEU A 399 13.12 12.83 -2.13
CA LEU A 399 13.90 11.92 -2.98
C LEU A 399 15.09 11.35 -2.21
N PRO A 400 15.34 10.03 -2.28
CA PRO A 400 16.35 9.34 -1.46
C PRO A 400 17.76 9.90 -1.60
N TRP A 401 18.13 10.24 -2.80
CA TRP A 401 19.43 10.83 -3.13
C TRP A 401 19.29 12.18 -3.83
N GLN A 402 20.18 13.11 -3.50
CA GLN A 402 20.26 14.41 -4.15
C GLN A 402 21.69 14.62 -4.62
N LEU A 403 21.89 14.75 -5.93
CA LEU A 403 23.15 15.09 -6.57
C LEU A 403 23.12 16.57 -6.96
N VAL A 404 24.00 17.37 -6.33
CA VAL A 404 24.02 18.83 -6.49
C VAL A 404 25.25 19.24 -7.27
N ILE A 405 25.04 19.91 -8.40
CA ILE A 405 26.10 20.39 -9.28
C ILE A 405 26.04 21.93 -9.35
N GLY A 406 27.14 22.56 -9.00
CA GLY A 406 27.25 24.01 -9.02
C GLY A 406 28.64 24.48 -9.47
N PRO A 407 28.77 25.77 -9.92
CA PRO A 407 29.99 26.27 -10.57
C PRO A 407 31.20 26.26 -9.63
N LYS A 408 31.00 26.39 -8.32
CA LYS A 408 32.10 26.45 -7.34
C LYS A 408 32.77 25.08 -7.18
N GLY A 409 31.99 24.02 -6.97
CA GLY A 409 32.53 22.66 -6.84
C GLY A 409 33.07 22.13 -8.17
N LEU A 410 32.36 22.42 -9.26
CA LEU A 410 32.71 21.89 -10.58
C LEU A 410 34.10 22.34 -11.08
N LYS A 411 34.58 23.52 -10.66
CA LYS A 411 35.94 23.98 -10.96
C LYS A 411 37.02 23.02 -10.46
N ASP A 412 36.73 22.34 -9.36
CA ASP A 412 37.60 21.34 -8.73
C ASP A 412 37.16 19.90 -9.06
N GLY A 413 36.23 19.74 -10.02
CA GLY A 413 35.66 18.44 -10.41
C GLY A 413 34.78 17.80 -9.34
N MET A 414 34.34 18.57 -8.35
CA MET A 414 33.60 18.09 -7.16
C MET A 414 32.11 18.39 -7.27
N VAL A 415 31.31 17.51 -6.70
CA VAL A 415 29.84 17.63 -6.54
C VAL A 415 29.42 17.32 -5.10
N GLU A 416 28.24 17.78 -4.70
CA GLU A 416 27.67 17.38 -3.40
C GLU A 416 26.68 16.24 -3.60
N LEU A 417 26.82 15.18 -2.81
CA LEU A 417 25.89 14.07 -2.73
C LEU A 417 25.26 14.05 -1.36
N LYS A 418 23.92 14.09 -1.30
CA LYS A 418 23.15 14.07 -0.04
C LYS A 418 22.25 12.83 0.01
N ARG A 419 22.26 12.12 1.13
CA ARG A 419 21.27 11.09 1.47
C ARG A 419 20.12 11.72 2.27
N ARG A 420 18.88 11.63 1.76
CA ARG A 420 17.72 12.26 2.40
C ARG A 420 17.41 11.69 3.78
N ALA A 421 17.45 10.36 3.92
CA ALA A 421 17.08 9.66 5.15
C ALA A 421 17.98 9.99 6.35
N THR A 422 19.28 10.20 6.12
CA THR A 422 20.28 10.48 7.19
C THR A 422 20.64 11.95 7.30
N GLY A 423 20.31 12.74 6.27
CA GLY A 423 20.78 14.13 6.13
C GLY A 423 22.28 14.24 5.81
N GLU A 424 23.00 13.12 5.67
CA GLU A 424 24.42 13.10 5.36
C GLU A 424 24.71 13.79 4.02
N LYS A 425 25.72 14.65 4.04
CA LYS A 425 26.22 15.37 2.86
C LYS A 425 27.70 15.10 2.69
N ARG A 426 28.09 14.76 1.48
CA ARG A 426 29.50 14.53 1.11
C ARG A 426 29.85 15.31 -0.13
N THR A 427 31.05 15.89 -0.15
CA THR A 427 31.61 16.49 -1.36
C THR A 427 32.68 15.54 -1.90
N LEU A 428 32.50 15.08 -3.13
CA LEU A 428 33.35 14.05 -3.73
C LEU A 428 33.46 14.28 -5.25
N PRO A 429 34.47 13.68 -5.93
CA PRO A 429 34.58 13.76 -7.38
C PRO A 429 33.30 13.29 -8.07
N MET A 430 32.90 14.00 -9.14
CA MET A 430 31.68 13.69 -9.88
C MET A 430 31.63 12.23 -10.37
N ALA A 431 32.75 11.70 -10.84
CA ALA A 431 32.84 10.31 -11.30
C ALA A 431 32.57 9.29 -10.16
N GLU A 432 33.04 9.60 -8.95
CA GLU A 432 32.81 8.76 -7.76
C GLU A 432 31.34 8.82 -7.32
N ALA A 433 30.74 10.02 -7.28
CA ALA A 433 29.32 10.19 -6.97
C ALA A 433 28.42 9.39 -7.91
N LEU A 434 28.70 9.48 -9.22
CA LEU A 434 27.94 8.73 -10.23
C LEU A 434 28.16 7.21 -10.11
N ALA A 435 29.40 6.78 -9.85
CA ALA A 435 29.70 5.36 -9.64
C ALA A 435 29.02 4.79 -8.38
N GLU A 436 28.92 5.56 -7.32
CA GLU A 436 28.18 5.18 -6.11
C GLU A 436 26.69 5.03 -6.38
N LEU A 437 26.08 6.04 -6.99
CA LEU A 437 24.66 6.02 -7.32
C LEU A 437 24.28 4.86 -8.27
N THR A 438 25.14 4.56 -9.26
CA THR A 438 24.86 3.50 -10.24
C THR A 438 25.02 2.07 -9.71
N ARG A 439 25.48 1.90 -8.46
CA ARG A 439 25.57 0.59 -7.77
C ARG A 439 24.36 0.29 -6.89
N LEU A 440 23.47 1.27 -6.71
CA LEU A 440 22.22 1.11 -5.96
C LEU A 440 21.22 0.23 -6.73
#